data_0f24ad9e9ecdd40a322c0d8dcf81025d
#
_entry.id   0f24ad9e9ecdd40a322c0d8dcf81025d
#
_cell.length_a   1.000
_cell.length_b   1.000
_cell.length_c   1.000
_cell.angle_alpha   90.00
_cell.angle_beta   90.00
_cell.angle_gamma   90.00
#
_symmetry.space_group_name_H-M   'P 1'
#
loop_
_entity.id
_entity.type
_entity.pdbx_description
1 polymer ?
#
loop_
_entity_poly.entity_id
_entity_poly.type
_entity_poly.pdbx_seq_one_letter_code
_entity_poly.pdbx_strand_id
1 'polypeptide(L)'
;MTLRSIGIIIAAFGIAAASPAQAEDLLVTQYKNDPSGAPYGIALEKGFFKAHGLDVTGIISGAGGGSSVRNAIASDLGYGDVTAAPVIAAAEQGQDVKIVGMTSRSLADLVLIVMPDSPLKSPADLKGKKFGISNPKSLGEMMGVLVMEQAGLKQGDVQMTALGSLSGALTALENGVVDVTSIPVVLFRTRGGESKYRVLVSPKDLPLVPSQLGMATSKAMKDWPDKLRAIQAARREGTRFIYDHTDEAIEILSKVYAPLPPSEVGIMVKQLVEAKFWSEGRIEMPLLAQTVHAMIGVGMLQKDVDLKKMVDSSFLPPDLQK
;
A
#
# COMPACT_ATOMS: atom_id res chain seq x y z
N MET A 1 3.94 84.00 6.51
CA MET A 1 3.10 82.91 7.09
C MET A 1 3.17 81.74 6.12
N THR A 2 3.98 80.76 6.39
CA THR A 2 4.21 79.57 5.56
C THR A 2 3.56 78.33 6.21
N LEU A 3 2.49 77.83 5.58
CA LEU A 3 1.85 76.56 5.97
C LEU A 3 2.75 75.39 5.53
N ARG A 4 3.19 74.57 6.50
CA ARG A 4 3.82 73.26 6.23
C ARG A 4 2.72 72.18 6.16
N SER A 5 2.60 71.55 4.98
CA SER A 5 1.76 70.38 4.77
C SER A 5 2.45 69.14 5.34
N ILE A 6 1.83 68.48 6.30
CA ILE A 6 2.24 67.20 6.85
C ILE A 6 1.60 66.09 6.00
N GLY A 7 2.41 65.38 5.23
CA GLY A 7 1.94 64.20 4.50
C GLY A 7 1.89 62.98 5.42
N ILE A 8 0.70 62.41 5.58
CA ILE A 8 0.47 61.15 6.29
C ILE A 8 0.73 59.99 5.31
N ILE A 9 1.78 59.21 5.52
CA ILE A 9 2.02 57.96 4.78
C ILE A 9 1.19 56.88 5.46
N ILE A 10 0.12 56.41 4.82
CA ILE A 10 -0.64 55.24 5.24
C ILE A 10 0.08 54.00 4.68
N ALA A 11 0.77 53.27 5.52
CA ALA A 11 1.32 51.94 5.19
C ALA A 11 0.14 50.97 5.12
N ALA A 12 -0.25 50.55 3.91
CA ALA A 12 -1.20 49.47 3.72
C ALA A 12 -0.52 48.13 4.04
N PHE A 13 -0.81 47.57 5.26
CA PHE A 13 -0.51 46.18 5.57
C PHE A 13 -1.45 45.31 4.76
N GLY A 14 -0.93 44.70 3.69
CA GLY A 14 -1.65 43.65 2.96
C GLY A 14 -1.81 42.42 3.84
N ILE A 15 -3.01 42.22 4.37
CA ILE A 15 -3.40 40.94 4.97
C ILE A 15 -3.52 39.97 3.82
N ALA A 16 -2.53 39.08 3.65
CA ALA A 16 -2.65 37.93 2.78
C ALA A 16 -3.82 37.09 3.33
N ALA A 17 -4.97 37.13 2.68
CA ALA A 17 -6.07 36.24 2.96
C ALA A 17 -5.57 34.82 2.66
N ALA A 18 -5.31 34.03 3.71
CA ALA A 18 -5.13 32.60 3.56
C ALA A 18 -6.43 32.05 2.95
N SER A 19 -6.36 31.56 1.72
CA SER A 19 -7.47 30.82 1.13
C SER A 19 -7.85 29.73 2.11
N PRO A 20 -9.15 29.50 2.39
CA PRO A 20 -9.56 28.39 3.24
C PRO A 20 -8.97 27.10 2.65
N ALA A 21 -8.28 26.33 3.45
CA ALA A 21 -7.78 25.01 3.04
C ALA A 21 -9.01 24.21 2.59
N GLN A 22 -9.05 23.85 1.32
CA GLN A 22 -10.11 23.00 0.81
C GLN A 22 -9.96 21.63 1.44
N ALA A 23 -11.05 21.13 2.03
CA ALA A 23 -11.08 19.79 2.60
C ALA A 23 -10.71 18.73 1.55
N GLU A 24 -9.78 17.86 1.87
CA GLU A 24 -9.26 16.85 0.93
C GLU A 24 -9.61 15.44 1.42
N ASP A 25 -10.07 14.61 0.50
CA ASP A 25 -10.20 13.18 0.73
C ASP A 25 -9.08 12.44 0.02
N LEU A 26 -8.34 11.59 0.74
CA LEU A 26 -7.24 10.81 0.18
C LEU A 26 -7.74 9.43 -0.27
N LEU A 27 -7.40 9.04 -1.50
CA LEU A 27 -7.68 7.71 -1.98
C LEU A 27 -6.59 6.73 -1.51
N VAL A 28 -7.01 5.72 -0.72
CA VAL A 28 -6.16 4.61 -0.27
C VAL A 28 -6.84 3.30 -0.63
N THR A 29 -6.15 2.46 -1.38
CA THR A 29 -6.69 1.17 -1.83
C THR A 29 -7.00 0.27 -0.64
N GLN A 30 -8.22 -0.26 -0.61
CA GLN A 30 -8.71 -1.19 0.41
C GLN A 30 -8.53 -0.70 1.86
N TYR A 31 -8.55 0.62 2.09
CA TYR A 31 -8.50 1.19 3.43
C TYR A 31 -9.52 0.51 4.35
N LYS A 32 -9.13 0.15 5.57
CA LYS A 32 -9.83 -0.69 6.55
C LYS A 32 -9.87 -2.20 6.25
N ASN A 33 -9.49 -2.65 5.06
CA ASN A 33 -9.43 -4.06 4.71
C ASN A 33 -8.00 -4.55 4.40
N ASP A 34 -7.05 -3.61 4.30
CA ASP A 34 -5.64 -3.86 4.05
C ASP A 34 -4.79 -2.99 5.00
N PRO A 35 -3.77 -3.54 5.66
CA PRO A 35 -2.97 -2.81 6.65
C PRO A 35 -2.01 -1.78 6.03
N SER A 36 -1.79 -1.78 4.72
CA SER A 36 -0.92 -0.79 4.06
C SER A 36 -1.38 0.66 4.28
N GLY A 37 -2.70 0.87 4.43
CA GLY A 37 -3.28 2.17 4.74
C GLY A 37 -3.15 2.64 6.20
N ALA A 38 -2.61 1.81 7.10
CA ALA A 38 -2.50 2.16 8.53
C ALA A 38 -1.80 3.49 8.81
N PRO A 39 -0.65 3.85 8.13
CA PRO A 39 0.00 5.14 8.36
C PRO A 39 -0.89 6.35 8.07
N TYR A 40 -1.80 6.26 7.09
CA TYR A 40 -2.77 7.32 6.80
C TYR A 40 -3.81 7.46 7.90
N GLY A 41 -4.29 6.34 8.44
CA GLY A 41 -5.22 6.34 9.58
C GLY A 41 -4.61 6.95 10.84
N ILE A 42 -3.35 6.61 11.13
CA ILE A 42 -2.58 7.24 12.21
C ILE A 42 -2.39 8.73 11.94
N ALA A 43 -1.97 9.13 10.72
CA ALA A 43 -1.74 10.52 10.38
C ALA A 43 -3.02 11.38 10.50
N LEU A 44 -4.16 10.82 10.17
CA LEU A 44 -5.46 11.48 10.33
C LEU A 44 -5.81 11.66 11.81
N GLU A 45 -5.76 10.60 12.61
CA GLU A 45 -6.12 10.62 14.03
C GLU A 45 -5.16 11.49 14.85
N LYS A 46 -3.85 11.47 14.54
CA LYS A 46 -2.83 12.27 15.24
C LYS A 46 -2.74 13.70 14.73
N GLY A 47 -3.49 14.06 13.69
CA GLY A 47 -3.48 15.41 13.11
C GLY A 47 -2.20 15.76 12.34
N PHE A 48 -1.42 14.77 11.87
CA PHE A 48 -0.16 15.02 11.15
C PHE A 48 -0.41 15.71 9.80
N PHE A 49 -1.51 15.40 9.10
CA PHE A 49 -1.89 16.16 7.89
C PHE A 49 -2.06 17.65 8.18
N LYS A 50 -2.80 17.97 9.25
CA LYS A 50 -3.03 19.35 9.65
C LYS A 50 -1.75 20.06 10.07
N ALA A 51 -0.83 19.37 10.75
CA ALA A 51 0.49 19.89 11.11
C ALA A 51 1.34 20.26 9.87
N HIS A 52 1.12 19.59 8.75
CA HIS A 52 1.73 19.89 7.45
C HIS A 52 0.88 20.80 6.57
N GLY A 53 -0.14 21.47 7.11
CA GLY A 53 -0.95 22.45 6.39
C GLY A 53 -1.98 21.84 5.42
N LEU A 54 -2.31 20.56 5.54
CA LEU A 54 -3.29 19.88 4.72
C LEU A 54 -4.53 19.49 5.53
N ASP A 55 -5.69 19.94 5.11
CA ASP A 55 -6.96 19.64 5.76
C ASP A 55 -7.57 18.36 5.17
N VAL A 56 -7.06 17.19 5.61
CA VAL A 56 -7.61 15.89 5.25
C VAL A 56 -8.80 15.59 6.15
N THR A 57 -9.99 15.45 5.57
CA THR A 57 -11.24 15.17 6.28
C THR A 57 -11.65 13.70 6.21
N GLY A 58 -11.12 12.94 5.24
CA GLY A 58 -11.45 11.54 5.07
C GLY A 58 -10.44 10.76 4.25
N ILE A 59 -10.60 9.44 4.31
CA ILE A 59 -9.87 8.49 3.47
C ILE A 59 -10.90 7.68 2.69
N ILE A 60 -10.86 7.82 1.36
CA ILE A 60 -11.71 7.06 0.44
C ILE A 60 -11.07 5.70 0.21
N SER A 61 -11.83 4.62 0.50
CA SER A 61 -11.37 3.26 0.25
C SER A 61 -11.55 2.89 -1.22
N GLY A 62 -10.43 2.73 -1.95
CA GLY A 62 -10.45 2.18 -3.30
C GLY A 62 -10.71 0.67 -3.30
N ALA A 63 -11.38 0.17 -4.36
CA ALA A 63 -11.70 -1.26 -4.50
C ALA A 63 -10.48 -2.15 -4.81
N GLY A 64 -9.37 -1.56 -5.21
CA GLY A 64 -8.13 -2.26 -5.57
C GLY A 64 -7.90 -2.36 -7.08
N GLY A 65 -6.71 -2.81 -7.44
CA GLY A 65 -6.30 -3.01 -8.83
C GLY A 65 -6.36 -1.73 -9.68
N GLY A 66 -6.61 -1.91 -10.97
CA GLY A 66 -6.67 -0.79 -11.92
C GLY A 66 -7.82 0.19 -11.70
N SER A 67 -8.87 -0.18 -10.94
CA SER A 67 -9.96 0.74 -10.60
C SER A 67 -9.48 1.84 -9.66
N SER A 68 -8.64 1.52 -8.66
CA SER A 68 -8.06 2.52 -7.75
C SER A 68 -7.12 3.48 -8.50
N VAL A 69 -6.34 2.99 -9.46
CA VAL A 69 -5.50 3.84 -10.33
C VAL A 69 -6.36 4.83 -11.12
N ARG A 70 -7.41 4.34 -11.79
CA ARG A 70 -8.32 5.21 -12.55
C ARG A 70 -9.01 6.24 -11.65
N ASN A 71 -9.45 5.85 -10.47
CA ASN A 71 -10.10 6.75 -9.53
C ASN A 71 -9.11 7.81 -9.01
N ALA A 72 -7.84 7.45 -8.76
CA ALA A 72 -6.81 8.41 -8.37
C ALA A 72 -6.51 9.41 -9.50
N ILE A 73 -6.43 8.96 -10.76
CA ILE A 73 -6.26 9.83 -11.93
C ILE A 73 -7.44 10.81 -12.07
N ALA A 74 -8.66 10.34 -11.83
CA ALA A 74 -9.88 11.12 -11.99
C ALA A 74 -10.21 12.00 -10.77
N SER A 75 -9.51 11.84 -9.64
CA SER A 75 -9.75 12.66 -8.44
C SER A 75 -9.22 14.09 -8.62
N ASP A 76 -9.81 15.04 -7.90
CA ASP A 76 -9.37 16.45 -7.95
C ASP A 76 -7.91 16.61 -7.49
N LEU A 77 -7.49 15.82 -6.50
CA LEU A 77 -6.12 15.82 -5.99
C LEU A 77 -5.13 15.15 -6.96
N GLY A 78 -5.57 14.16 -7.77
CA GLY A 78 -4.72 13.41 -8.68
C GLY A 78 -3.64 12.57 -7.96
N TYR A 79 -3.90 12.18 -6.72
CA TYR A 79 -3.04 11.35 -5.86
C TYR A 79 -3.79 10.12 -5.35
N GLY A 80 -3.07 9.01 -5.14
CA GLY A 80 -3.60 7.82 -4.47
C GLY A 80 -2.49 6.92 -3.95
N ASP A 81 -2.76 6.20 -2.86
CA ASP A 81 -1.99 5.05 -2.42
C ASP A 81 -2.67 3.80 -2.99
N VAL A 82 -2.00 3.16 -3.93
CA VAL A 82 -2.61 2.14 -4.78
C VAL A 82 -1.70 0.94 -5.00
N THR A 83 -2.28 -0.20 -5.33
CA THR A 83 -1.55 -1.45 -5.55
C THR A 83 -0.43 -1.26 -6.59
N ALA A 84 0.77 -1.74 -6.29
CA ALA A 84 1.99 -1.47 -7.05
C ALA A 84 1.92 -1.92 -8.52
N ALA A 85 1.53 -3.16 -8.77
CA ALA A 85 1.51 -3.70 -10.13
C ALA A 85 0.57 -2.93 -11.08
N PRO A 86 -0.67 -2.56 -10.71
CA PRO A 86 -1.52 -1.70 -11.53
C PRO A 86 -0.95 -0.33 -11.84
N VAL A 87 -0.18 0.29 -10.92
CA VAL A 87 0.48 1.60 -11.19
C VAL A 87 1.55 1.44 -12.26
N ILE A 88 2.42 0.43 -12.11
CA ILE A 88 3.49 0.14 -13.08
C ILE A 88 2.88 -0.17 -14.45
N ALA A 89 1.83 -1.00 -14.50
CA ALA A 89 1.14 -1.32 -15.75
C ALA A 89 0.48 -0.09 -16.40
N ALA A 90 -0.12 0.81 -15.61
CA ALA A 90 -0.70 2.05 -16.10
C ALA A 90 0.36 3.00 -16.68
N ALA A 91 1.50 3.16 -15.99
CA ALA A 91 2.62 3.95 -16.45
C ALA A 91 3.23 3.40 -17.76
N GLU A 92 3.40 2.07 -17.87
CA GLU A 92 3.87 1.41 -19.09
C GLU A 92 2.92 1.60 -20.29
N GLN A 93 1.61 1.64 -20.02
CA GLN A 93 0.56 1.92 -21.02
C GLN A 93 0.47 3.41 -21.40
N GLY A 94 1.36 4.27 -20.86
CA GLY A 94 1.39 5.70 -21.14
C GLY A 94 0.30 6.52 -20.44
N GLN A 95 -0.34 5.98 -19.41
CA GLN A 95 -1.25 6.77 -18.58
C GLN A 95 -0.45 7.83 -17.79
N ASP A 96 -1.09 8.96 -17.51
CA ASP A 96 -0.48 10.08 -16.79
C ASP A 96 -0.33 9.77 -15.30
N VAL A 97 0.64 8.93 -14.95
CA VAL A 97 0.96 8.56 -13.57
C VAL A 97 2.47 8.47 -13.36
N LYS A 98 2.91 8.93 -12.17
CA LYS A 98 4.25 8.73 -11.63
C LYS A 98 4.17 8.10 -10.25
N ILE A 99 5.14 7.26 -9.92
CA ILE A 99 5.38 6.75 -8.57
C ILE A 99 6.10 7.84 -7.78
N VAL A 100 5.45 8.37 -6.75
CA VAL A 100 5.97 9.47 -5.93
C VAL A 100 6.35 9.02 -4.50
N GLY A 101 6.20 7.74 -4.19
CA GLY A 101 6.60 7.14 -2.92
C GLY A 101 6.33 5.65 -2.89
N MET A 102 7.07 4.92 -2.07
CA MET A 102 6.83 3.51 -1.79
C MET A 102 6.25 3.38 -0.38
N THR A 103 5.07 2.80 -0.24
CA THR A 103 4.30 2.84 1.01
C THR A 103 4.39 1.54 1.81
N SER A 104 4.69 0.43 1.13
CA SER A 104 5.06 -0.85 1.75
C SER A 104 6.34 -1.39 1.16
N ARG A 105 6.97 -2.40 1.82
CA ARG A 105 8.25 -2.98 1.39
C ARG A 105 8.17 -4.46 1.05
N SER A 106 7.07 -5.12 1.42
CA SER A 106 6.90 -6.55 1.26
C SER A 106 5.43 -6.90 1.01
N LEU A 107 5.16 -8.18 0.83
CA LEU A 107 3.81 -8.74 0.71
C LEU A 107 3.28 -9.24 2.07
N ALA A 108 3.78 -8.72 3.20
CA ALA A 108 3.37 -9.16 4.54
C ALA A 108 1.91 -8.78 4.90
N ASP A 109 1.24 -7.98 4.08
CA ASP A 109 -0.21 -7.76 4.07
C ASP A 109 -1.01 -8.97 3.58
N LEU A 110 -0.33 -9.96 2.97
CA LEU A 110 -0.88 -11.27 2.62
C LEU A 110 -0.33 -12.35 3.53
N VAL A 111 -1.09 -13.42 3.68
CA VAL A 111 -0.65 -14.67 4.32
C VAL A 111 -0.82 -15.84 3.36
N LEU A 112 0.20 -16.70 3.31
CA LEU A 112 0.14 -17.97 2.58
C LEU A 112 -0.28 -19.05 3.55
N ILE A 113 -1.46 -19.63 3.36
CA ILE A 113 -2.10 -20.55 4.31
C ILE A 113 -2.39 -21.91 3.72
N VAL A 114 -2.36 -22.89 4.62
CA VAL A 114 -2.76 -24.28 4.39
C VAL A 114 -3.70 -24.72 5.52
N MET A 115 -4.39 -25.84 5.34
CA MET A 115 -5.17 -26.45 6.43
C MET A 115 -4.23 -26.93 7.54
N PRO A 116 -4.67 -26.99 8.81
CA PRO A 116 -3.80 -27.36 9.95
C PRO A 116 -3.15 -28.74 9.82
N ASP A 117 -3.87 -29.71 9.26
CA ASP A 117 -3.45 -31.08 9.02
C ASP A 117 -2.67 -31.28 7.71
N SER A 118 -2.48 -30.23 6.92
CA SER A 118 -1.74 -30.27 5.66
C SER A 118 -0.32 -30.82 5.85
N PRO A 119 0.16 -31.73 4.98
CA PRO A 119 1.53 -32.24 5.03
C PRO A 119 2.57 -31.19 4.60
N LEU A 120 2.17 -30.10 3.95
CA LEU A 120 3.08 -29.05 3.48
C LEU A 120 3.71 -28.34 4.67
N LYS A 121 5.04 -28.30 4.76
CA LYS A 121 5.79 -27.66 5.84
C LYS A 121 6.55 -26.42 5.38
N SER A 122 6.84 -26.34 4.08
CA SER A 122 7.63 -25.28 3.47
C SER A 122 7.17 -25.03 2.03
N PRO A 123 7.57 -23.91 1.40
CA PRO A 123 7.31 -23.64 -0.02
C PRO A 123 7.87 -24.73 -0.97
N ALA A 124 8.95 -25.43 -0.61
CA ALA A 124 9.50 -26.50 -1.43
C ALA A 124 8.53 -27.69 -1.60
N ASP A 125 7.61 -27.88 -0.64
CA ASP A 125 6.60 -28.94 -0.68
C ASP A 125 5.45 -28.63 -1.65
N LEU A 126 5.43 -27.44 -2.25
CA LEU A 126 4.40 -27.03 -3.21
C LEU A 126 4.52 -27.74 -4.57
N LYS A 127 5.64 -28.42 -4.86
CA LYS A 127 5.82 -29.16 -6.11
C LYS A 127 4.71 -30.17 -6.34
N GLY A 128 4.02 -30.08 -7.49
CA GLY A 128 2.88 -30.92 -7.85
C GLY A 128 1.57 -30.58 -7.12
N LYS A 129 1.53 -29.47 -6.37
CA LYS A 129 0.36 -29.05 -5.60
C LYS A 129 -0.48 -28.02 -6.33
N LYS A 130 -1.71 -27.79 -5.86
CA LYS A 130 -2.63 -26.80 -6.36
C LYS A 130 -2.61 -25.55 -5.49
N PHE A 131 -2.25 -24.42 -6.09
CA PHE A 131 -2.27 -23.11 -5.43
C PHE A 131 -3.52 -22.35 -5.87
N GLY A 132 -4.40 -22.07 -4.92
CA GLY A 132 -5.61 -21.29 -5.15
C GLY A 132 -5.31 -19.79 -5.25
N ILE A 133 -5.74 -19.15 -6.33
CA ILE A 133 -5.68 -17.71 -6.53
C ILE A 133 -7.08 -17.13 -6.77
N SER A 134 -7.30 -15.88 -6.41
CA SER A 134 -8.59 -15.23 -6.70
C SER A 134 -8.82 -15.11 -8.20
N ASN A 135 -7.89 -14.49 -8.90
CA ASN A 135 -7.93 -14.28 -10.35
C ASN A 135 -6.51 -14.34 -10.92
N PRO A 136 -6.36 -14.63 -12.22
CA PRO A 136 -5.09 -14.46 -12.91
C PRO A 136 -4.57 -13.01 -12.77
N LYS A 137 -3.25 -12.87 -12.67
CA LYS A 137 -2.55 -11.59 -12.51
C LYS A 137 -2.89 -10.86 -11.21
N SER A 138 -3.33 -11.59 -10.19
CA SER A 138 -3.58 -11.06 -8.85
C SER A 138 -2.28 -10.92 -8.06
N LEU A 139 -2.30 -10.09 -7.00
CA LEU A 139 -1.18 -9.97 -6.06
C LEU A 139 -0.86 -11.31 -5.40
N GLY A 140 -1.88 -12.13 -5.12
CA GLY A 140 -1.71 -13.48 -4.58
C GLY A 140 -0.98 -14.42 -5.54
N GLU A 141 -1.23 -14.33 -6.84
CA GLU A 141 -0.46 -15.09 -7.84
C GLU A 141 0.99 -14.63 -7.93
N MET A 142 1.21 -13.30 -7.93
CA MET A 142 2.58 -12.74 -7.90
C MET A 142 3.36 -13.21 -6.66
N MET A 143 2.72 -13.20 -5.47
CA MET A 143 3.29 -13.75 -4.25
C MET A 143 3.63 -15.24 -4.42
N GLY A 144 2.71 -16.02 -4.98
CA GLY A 144 2.91 -17.45 -5.26
C GLY A 144 4.15 -17.69 -6.14
N VAL A 145 4.27 -16.95 -7.24
CA VAL A 145 5.43 -17.04 -8.16
C VAL A 145 6.73 -16.74 -7.43
N LEU A 146 6.79 -15.64 -6.68
CA LEU A 146 8.00 -15.24 -5.96
C LEU A 146 8.39 -16.23 -4.85
N VAL A 147 7.41 -16.73 -4.09
CA VAL A 147 7.64 -17.75 -3.04
C VAL A 147 8.14 -19.07 -3.64
N MET A 148 7.57 -19.49 -4.78
CA MET A 148 8.04 -20.69 -5.49
C MET A 148 9.48 -20.51 -5.98
N GLU A 149 9.82 -19.38 -6.59
CA GLU A 149 11.17 -19.08 -7.07
C GLU A 149 12.20 -19.10 -5.93
N GLN A 150 11.88 -18.51 -4.77
CA GLN A 150 12.72 -18.56 -3.58
C GLN A 150 12.95 -20.00 -3.10
N ALA A 151 11.99 -20.90 -3.30
CA ALA A 151 12.09 -22.32 -2.98
C ALA A 151 12.79 -23.15 -4.08
N GLY A 152 13.27 -22.50 -5.16
CA GLY A 152 13.90 -23.19 -6.29
C GLY A 152 12.93 -23.92 -7.22
N LEU A 153 11.62 -23.66 -7.10
CA LEU A 153 10.59 -24.20 -7.98
C LEU A 153 10.45 -23.31 -9.24
N LYS A 154 9.99 -23.94 -10.33
CA LYS A 154 9.75 -23.26 -11.61
C LYS A 154 8.25 -23.07 -11.84
N GLN A 155 7.91 -22.14 -12.71
CA GLN A 155 6.56 -22.01 -13.23
C GLN A 155 6.16 -23.34 -13.91
N GLY A 156 5.00 -23.89 -13.53
CA GLY A 156 4.56 -25.23 -13.95
C GLY A 156 4.85 -26.35 -12.96
N ASP A 157 5.77 -26.18 -11.99
CA ASP A 157 5.90 -27.12 -10.87
C ASP A 157 4.69 -27.11 -9.93
N VAL A 158 3.91 -26.02 -9.93
CA VAL A 158 2.70 -25.81 -9.11
C VAL A 158 1.53 -25.42 -10.00
N GLN A 159 0.38 -26.03 -9.77
CA GLN A 159 -0.83 -25.74 -10.54
C GLN A 159 -1.57 -24.51 -9.96
N MET A 160 -1.47 -23.36 -10.61
CA MET A 160 -2.28 -22.18 -10.25
C MET A 160 -3.75 -22.39 -10.64
N THR A 161 -4.66 -22.24 -9.69
CA THR A 161 -6.10 -22.49 -9.88
C THR A 161 -6.89 -21.20 -9.55
N ALA A 162 -7.47 -20.57 -10.56
CA ALA A 162 -8.30 -19.37 -10.40
C ALA A 162 -9.69 -19.73 -9.88
N LEU A 163 -10.14 -19.09 -8.80
CA LEU A 163 -11.35 -19.41 -8.06
C LEU A 163 -12.36 -18.24 -8.02
N GLY A 164 -12.10 -17.19 -8.81
CA GLY A 164 -12.98 -16.05 -9.06
C GLY A 164 -13.01 -14.99 -7.94
N SER A 165 -12.63 -15.34 -6.71
CA SER A 165 -12.59 -14.41 -5.58
C SER A 165 -11.69 -14.92 -4.43
N LEU A 166 -11.34 -14.04 -3.51
CA LEU A 166 -10.62 -14.42 -2.27
C LEU A 166 -11.43 -15.39 -1.41
N SER A 167 -12.74 -15.16 -1.29
CA SER A 167 -13.62 -16.08 -0.56
C SER A 167 -13.74 -17.44 -1.25
N GLY A 168 -13.78 -17.46 -2.59
CA GLY A 168 -13.76 -18.70 -3.38
C GLY A 168 -12.48 -19.50 -3.18
N ALA A 169 -11.32 -18.83 -3.16
CA ALA A 169 -10.03 -19.46 -2.89
C ALA A 169 -9.94 -20.05 -1.47
N LEU A 170 -10.47 -19.34 -0.48
CA LEU A 170 -10.54 -19.82 0.90
C LEU A 170 -11.47 -21.04 1.04
N THR A 171 -12.66 -20.98 0.46
CA THR A 171 -13.61 -22.12 0.45
C THR A 171 -13.01 -23.34 -0.27
N ALA A 172 -12.29 -23.13 -1.36
CA ALA A 172 -11.62 -24.19 -2.10
C ALA A 172 -10.52 -24.87 -1.25
N LEU A 173 -9.76 -24.09 -0.47
CA LEU A 173 -8.79 -24.63 0.51
C LEU A 173 -9.52 -25.46 1.58
N GLU A 174 -10.57 -24.94 2.20
CA GLU A 174 -11.35 -25.60 3.24
C GLU A 174 -11.98 -26.93 2.77
N ASN A 175 -12.32 -27.04 1.48
CA ASN A 175 -12.88 -28.26 0.88
C ASN A 175 -11.82 -29.16 0.20
N GLY A 176 -10.51 -28.86 0.35
CA GLY A 176 -9.43 -29.67 -0.23
C GLY A 176 -9.35 -29.64 -1.77
N VAL A 177 -9.99 -28.67 -2.42
CA VAL A 177 -9.91 -28.47 -3.89
C VAL A 177 -8.54 -27.93 -4.27
N VAL A 178 -7.95 -27.09 -3.41
CA VAL A 178 -6.57 -26.60 -3.49
C VAL A 178 -5.80 -26.91 -2.20
N ASP A 179 -4.48 -27.01 -2.30
CA ASP A 179 -3.61 -27.39 -1.17
C ASP A 179 -3.15 -26.18 -0.36
N VAL A 180 -3.08 -25.01 -1.00
CA VAL A 180 -2.57 -23.75 -0.44
C VAL A 180 -3.29 -22.58 -1.11
N THR A 181 -3.42 -21.46 -0.40
CA THR A 181 -3.89 -20.19 -0.96
C THR A 181 -3.27 -19.00 -0.25
N SER A 182 -3.29 -17.83 -0.90
CA SER A 182 -2.92 -16.56 -0.29
C SER A 182 -4.14 -15.68 -0.10
N ILE A 183 -4.26 -15.06 1.07
CA ILE A 183 -5.35 -14.14 1.41
C ILE A 183 -4.81 -12.92 2.17
N PRO A 184 -5.52 -11.76 2.12
CA PRO A 184 -5.17 -10.62 2.97
C PRO A 184 -5.17 -10.99 4.46
N VAL A 185 -4.21 -10.44 5.21
CA VAL A 185 -4.06 -10.72 6.66
C VAL A 185 -5.32 -10.34 7.46
N VAL A 186 -6.01 -9.26 7.09
CA VAL A 186 -7.27 -8.85 7.74
C VAL A 186 -8.35 -9.91 7.52
N LEU A 187 -8.48 -10.45 6.31
CA LEU A 187 -9.42 -11.54 6.02
C LEU A 187 -9.05 -12.82 6.78
N PHE A 188 -7.76 -13.17 6.83
CA PHE A 188 -7.25 -14.29 7.61
C PHE A 188 -7.66 -14.18 9.08
N ARG A 189 -7.42 -13.03 9.71
CA ARG A 189 -7.79 -12.77 11.11
C ARG A 189 -9.30 -12.85 11.33
N THR A 190 -10.09 -12.25 10.46
CA THR A 190 -11.57 -12.27 10.52
C THR A 190 -12.13 -13.69 10.40
N ARG A 191 -11.42 -14.60 9.71
CA ARG A 191 -11.85 -15.98 9.46
C ARG A 191 -11.33 -16.99 10.48
N GLY A 192 -10.72 -16.54 11.58
CA GLY A 192 -10.26 -17.38 12.68
C GLY A 192 -8.74 -17.50 12.80
N GLY A 193 -7.98 -16.88 11.90
CA GLY A 193 -6.52 -16.81 12.01
C GLY A 193 -5.85 -18.18 12.18
N GLU A 194 -4.84 -18.25 13.05
CA GLU A 194 -4.08 -19.46 13.35
C GLU A 194 -4.90 -20.55 14.06
N SER A 195 -6.09 -20.23 14.61
CA SER A 195 -6.96 -21.26 15.18
C SER A 195 -7.61 -22.15 14.12
N LYS A 196 -7.72 -21.67 12.88
CA LYS A 196 -8.36 -22.38 11.77
C LYS A 196 -7.43 -22.78 10.65
N TYR A 197 -6.34 -22.03 10.45
CA TYR A 197 -5.39 -22.25 9.36
C TYR A 197 -3.97 -22.25 9.89
N ARG A 198 -3.07 -22.86 9.14
CA ARG A 198 -1.63 -22.77 9.41
C ARG A 198 -0.95 -21.90 8.35
N VAL A 199 -0.20 -20.90 8.82
CA VAL A 199 0.63 -20.07 7.96
C VAL A 199 1.82 -20.88 7.46
N LEU A 200 2.04 -20.95 6.15
CA LEU A 200 3.11 -21.72 5.52
C LEU A 200 4.42 -20.94 5.48
N VAL A 201 4.36 -19.62 5.29
CA VAL A 201 5.53 -18.73 5.24
C VAL A 201 5.31 -17.58 6.21
N SER A 202 6.28 -17.37 7.10
CA SER A 202 6.23 -16.22 8.03
C SER A 202 6.21 -14.89 7.25
N PRO A 203 5.44 -13.89 7.68
CA PRO A 203 5.41 -12.58 7.02
C PRO A 203 6.79 -11.94 6.80
N LYS A 204 7.75 -12.15 7.73
CA LYS A 204 9.12 -11.65 7.63
C LYS A 204 9.98 -12.37 6.57
N ASP A 205 9.58 -13.57 6.17
CA ASP A 205 10.30 -14.40 5.18
C ASP A 205 9.70 -14.27 3.77
N LEU A 206 8.65 -13.43 3.61
CA LEU A 206 8.04 -13.15 2.32
C LEU A 206 8.94 -12.29 1.44
N PRO A 207 8.82 -12.40 0.11
CA PRO A 207 9.57 -11.58 -0.83
C PRO A 207 9.43 -10.07 -0.55
N LEU A 208 10.55 -9.36 -0.65
CA LEU A 208 10.60 -7.90 -0.53
C LEU A 208 10.18 -7.25 -1.85
N VAL A 209 8.89 -7.08 -2.03
CA VAL A 209 8.28 -6.31 -3.12
C VAL A 209 7.16 -5.44 -2.55
N PRO A 210 7.03 -4.17 -2.95
CA PRO A 210 5.94 -3.34 -2.44
C PRO A 210 4.58 -3.87 -2.88
N SER A 211 3.64 -3.98 -1.96
CA SER A 211 2.23 -4.22 -2.29
C SER A 211 1.55 -2.94 -2.75
N GLN A 212 1.94 -1.79 -2.17
CA GLN A 212 1.35 -0.47 -2.44
C GLN A 212 2.40 0.59 -2.75
N LEU A 213 2.00 1.56 -3.60
CA LEU A 213 2.78 2.73 -4.01
C LEU A 213 1.93 3.99 -3.96
N GLY A 214 2.53 5.09 -3.52
CA GLY A 214 1.98 6.42 -3.74
C GLY A 214 2.16 6.83 -5.19
N MET A 215 1.09 7.16 -5.89
CA MET A 215 1.12 7.69 -7.25
C MET A 215 0.55 9.10 -7.34
N ALA A 216 1.02 9.87 -8.32
CA ALA A 216 0.46 11.17 -8.65
C ALA A 216 0.41 11.38 -10.17
N THR A 217 -0.55 12.22 -10.61
CA THR A 217 -0.64 12.68 -12.00
C THR A 217 0.30 13.86 -12.25
N SER A 218 0.69 14.12 -13.53
CA SER A 218 1.45 15.30 -13.90
C SER A 218 0.75 16.61 -13.49
N LYS A 219 -0.59 16.62 -13.57
CA LYS A 219 -1.40 17.75 -13.10
C LYS A 219 -1.20 17.97 -11.60
N ALA A 220 -1.32 16.93 -10.79
CA ALA A 220 -1.13 17.02 -9.34
C ALA A 220 0.28 17.50 -8.98
N MET A 221 1.30 16.95 -9.64
CA MET A 221 2.71 17.33 -9.42
C MET A 221 2.99 18.79 -9.76
N LYS A 222 2.31 19.34 -10.77
CA LYS A 222 2.43 20.74 -11.20
C LYS A 222 1.62 21.69 -10.33
N ASP A 223 0.33 21.39 -10.11
CA ASP A 223 -0.62 22.32 -9.52
C ASP A 223 -0.62 22.27 -7.98
N TRP A 224 -0.26 21.09 -7.39
CA TRP A 224 -0.33 20.82 -5.96
C TRP A 224 0.96 20.24 -5.36
N PRO A 225 2.17 20.69 -5.73
CA PRO A 225 3.43 20.08 -5.26
C PRO A 225 3.55 20.11 -3.73
N ASP A 226 3.06 21.17 -3.08
CA ASP A 226 3.14 21.28 -1.62
C ASP A 226 2.14 20.35 -0.91
N LYS A 227 0.96 20.12 -1.50
CA LYS A 227 0.04 19.09 -0.98
C LYS A 227 0.66 17.70 -1.07
N LEU A 228 1.32 17.36 -2.18
CA LEU A 228 2.01 16.07 -2.32
C LEU A 228 3.12 15.90 -1.28
N ARG A 229 3.93 16.94 -1.04
CA ARG A 229 4.96 16.94 0.01
C ARG A 229 4.34 16.77 1.41
N ALA A 230 3.26 17.47 1.69
CA ALA A 230 2.52 17.37 2.95
C ALA A 230 1.97 15.95 3.19
N ILE A 231 1.40 15.32 2.15
CA ILE A 231 0.92 13.93 2.22
C ILE A 231 2.08 12.98 2.56
N GLN A 232 3.20 13.08 1.84
CA GLN A 232 4.36 12.21 2.08
C GLN A 232 4.95 12.41 3.48
N ALA A 233 5.06 13.64 3.95
CA ALA A 233 5.55 13.95 5.29
C ALA A 233 4.62 13.42 6.39
N ALA A 234 3.31 13.71 6.30
CA ALA A 234 2.33 13.25 7.28
C ALA A 234 2.24 11.72 7.34
N ARG A 235 2.24 11.06 6.17
CA ARG A 235 2.25 9.60 6.08
C ARG A 235 3.52 9.00 6.71
N ARG A 236 4.70 9.61 6.46
CA ARG A 236 5.97 9.22 7.09
C ARG A 236 5.88 9.28 8.61
N GLU A 237 5.34 10.36 9.17
CA GLU A 237 5.13 10.49 10.61
C GLU A 237 4.19 9.40 11.13
N GLY A 238 3.11 9.10 10.41
CA GLY A 238 2.23 7.98 10.73
C GLY A 238 2.95 6.63 10.71
N THR A 239 3.86 6.41 9.75
CA THR A 239 4.69 5.20 9.70
C THR A 239 5.62 5.10 10.90
N ARG A 240 6.34 6.18 11.22
CA ARG A 240 7.23 6.23 12.37
C ARG A 240 6.48 6.01 13.67
N PHE A 241 5.31 6.64 13.80
CA PHE A 241 4.47 6.45 14.98
C PHE A 241 4.08 4.98 15.20
N ILE A 242 3.77 4.22 14.14
CA ILE A 242 3.50 2.79 14.26
C ILE A 242 4.71 2.03 14.83
N TYR A 243 5.92 2.35 14.39
CA TYR A 243 7.13 1.68 14.85
C TYR A 243 7.56 2.12 16.25
N ASP A 244 7.49 3.42 16.54
CA ASP A 244 8.01 4.00 17.79
C ASP A 244 7.01 3.92 18.95
N HIS A 245 5.69 3.86 18.64
CA HIS A 245 4.58 3.87 19.59
C HIS A 245 3.57 2.76 19.26
N THR A 246 4.05 1.52 19.06
CA THR A 246 3.26 0.40 18.55
C THR A 246 1.98 0.13 19.35
N ASP A 247 2.02 0.19 20.67
CA ASP A 247 0.83 -0.11 21.49
C ASP A 247 -0.24 1.00 21.36
N GLU A 248 0.15 2.29 21.33
CA GLU A 248 -0.79 3.39 21.06
C GLU A 248 -1.32 3.33 19.62
N ALA A 249 -0.48 2.95 18.65
CA ALA A 249 -0.92 2.74 17.28
C ALA A 249 -1.97 1.62 17.17
N ILE A 250 -1.84 0.54 17.95
CA ILE A 250 -2.83 -0.54 18.00
C ILE A 250 -4.19 -0.03 18.52
N GLU A 251 -4.21 0.83 19.52
CA GLU A 251 -5.45 1.43 20.03
C GLU A 251 -6.17 2.25 18.95
N ILE A 252 -5.44 3.08 18.21
CA ILE A 252 -6.00 3.87 17.10
C ILE A 252 -6.47 2.95 15.98
N LEU A 253 -5.62 2.00 15.55
CA LEU A 253 -5.90 1.10 14.44
C LEU A 253 -7.03 0.11 14.75
N SER A 254 -7.31 -0.19 16.03
CA SER A 254 -8.46 -0.99 16.43
C SER A 254 -9.80 -0.33 16.06
N LYS A 255 -9.85 1.00 16.02
CA LYS A 255 -11.01 1.73 15.50
C LYS A 255 -11.09 1.68 13.97
N VAL A 256 -9.93 1.76 13.30
CA VAL A 256 -9.84 1.71 11.83
C VAL A 256 -10.27 0.35 11.29
N TYR A 257 -9.81 -0.73 11.91
CA TYR A 257 -10.06 -2.10 11.45
C TYR A 257 -11.28 -2.77 12.09
N ALA A 258 -12.15 -2.01 12.76
CA ALA A 258 -13.42 -2.56 13.24
C ALA A 258 -14.22 -3.20 12.07
N PRO A 259 -14.87 -4.36 12.28
CA PRO A 259 -15.12 -5.06 13.53
C PRO A 259 -14.08 -6.10 13.98
N LEU A 260 -12.84 -6.08 13.42
CA LEU A 260 -11.79 -6.97 13.89
C LEU A 260 -11.50 -6.72 15.38
N PRO A 261 -11.45 -7.75 16.26
CA PRO A 261 -11.18 -7.56 17.67
C PRO A 261 -9.83 -6.86 17.92
N PRO A 262 -9.72 -5.95 18.93
CA PRO A 262 -8.46 -5.27 19.23
C PRO A 262 -7.27 -6.21 19.47
N SER A 263 -7.50 -7.39 20.05
CA SER A 263 -6.47 -8.42 20.22
C SER A 263 -5.90 -8.90 18.87
N GLU A 264 -6.77 -9.12 17.88
CA GLU A 264 -6.37 -9.54 16.53
C GLU A 264 -5.65 -8.41 15.78
N VAL A 265 -6.11 -7.17 15.95
CA VAL A 265 -5.40 -5.98 15.43
C VAL A 265 -4.01 -5.90 16.04
N GLY A 266 -3.88 -6.12 17.35
CA GLY A 266 -2.60 -6.13 18.06
C GLY A 266 -1.63 -7.17 17.51
N ILE A 267 -2.10 -8.40 17.29
CA ILE A 267 -1.28 -9.48 16.69
C ILE A 267 -0.83 -9.07 15.27
N MET A 268 -1.76 -8.61 14.44
CA MET A 268 -1.48 -8.18 13.06
C MET A 268 -0.43 -7.06 13.03
N VAL A 269 -0.64 -5.99 13.79
CA VAL A 269 0.27 -4.84 13.80
C VAL A 269 1.67 -5.25 14.27
N LYS A 270 1.79 -6.03 15.35
CA LYS A 270 3.09 -6.48 15.87
C LYS A 270 3.84 -7.36 14.85
N GLN A 271 3.15 -8.25 14.14
CA GLN A 271 3.75 -9.06 13.07
C GLN A 271 4.25 -8.19 11.90
N LEU A 272 3.48 -7.17 11.51
CA LEU A 272 3.87 -6.26 10.43
C LEU A 272 5.01 -5.32 10.83
N VAL A 273 5.08 -4.91 12.10
CA VAL A 273 6.23 -4.17 12.67
C VAL A 273 7.49 -5.04 12.63
N GLU A 274 7.41 -6.31 13.07
CA GLU A 274 8.54 -7.26 12.99
C GLU A 274 9.01 -7.45 11.55
N ALA A 275 8.07 -7.56 10.60
CA ALA A 275 8.35 -7.70 9.17
C ALA A 275 8.84 -6.41 8.51
N LYS A 276 8.90 -5.28 9.21
CA LYS A 276 9.23 -3.94 8.66
C LYS A 276 8.40 -3.62 7.41
N PHE A 277 7.12 -3.91 7.46
CA PHE A 277 6.21 -3.86 6.33
C PHE A 277 6.05 -2.44 5.76
N TRP A 278 5.76 -1.45 6.60
CA TRP A 278 5.54 -0.08 6.15
C TRP A 278 6.84 0.63 5.82
N SER A 279 6.89 1.29 4.67
CA SER A 279 7.99 2.15 4.26
C SER A 279 7.78 3.59 4.72
N GLU A 280 8.84 4.31 5.04
CA GLU A 280 8.79 5.76 5.27
C GLU A 280 8.57 6.57 3.98
N GLY A 281 8.60 5.94 2.81
CA GLY A 281 8.35 6.58 1.51
C GLY A 281 9.48 6.40 0.49
N ARG A 282 10.72 6.07 0.91
CA ARG A 282 11.86 5.91 0.01
C ARG A 282 11.52 4.94 -1.14
N ILE A 283 11.82 5.35 -2.36
CA ILE A 283 11.65 4.52 -3.54
C ILE A 283 12.89 3.64 -3.71
N GLU A 284 12.75 2.37 -3.38
CA GLU A 284 13.81 1.36 -3.48
C GLU A 284 13.73 0.67 -4.84
N MET A 285 14.52 1.15 -5.81
CA MET A 285 14.50 0.65 -7.20
C MET A 285 14.67 -0.86 -7.33
N PRO A 286 15.51 -1.54 -6.51
CA PRO A 286 15.60 -3.01 -6.55
C PRO A 286 14.28 -3.71 -6.23
N LEU A 287 13.49 -3.18 -5.29
CA LEU A 287 12.18 -3.76 -4.93
C LEU A 287 11.15 -3.55 -6.06
N LEU A 288 11.17 -2.39 -6.72
CA LEU A 288 10.34 -2.16 -7.90
C LEU A 288 10.74 -3.08 -9.06
N ALA A 289 12.03 -3.31 -9.28
CA ALA A 289 12.52 -4.24 -10.30
C ALA A 289 12.03 -5.68 -10.02
N GLN A 290 12.03 -6.11 -8.76
CA GLN A 290 11.49 -7.41 -8.38
C GLN A 290 9.97 -7.49 -8.57
N THR A 291 9.25 -6.38 -8.39
CA THR A 291 7.82 -6.31 -8.75
C THR A 291 7.62 -6.50 -10.25
N VAL A 292 8.41 -5.83 -11.08
CA VAL A 292 8.36 -5.99 -12.55
C VAL A 292 8.67 -7.45 -12.95
N HIS A 293 9.68 -8.06 -12.33
CA HIS A 293 9.99 -9.48 -12.55
C HIS A 293 8.77 -10.38 -12.24
N ALA A 294 8.12 -10.20 -11.09
CA ALA A 294 6.90 -10.94 -10.75
C ALA A 294 5.75 -10.66 -11.73
N MET A 295 5.60 -9.41 -12.19
CA MET A 295 4.58 -9.06 -13.20
C MET A 295 4.83 -9.75 -14.54
N ILE A 296 6.07 -9.92 -14.93
CA ILE A 296 6.46 -10.71 -16.13
C ILE A 296 6.11 -12.18 -15.88
N GLY A 297 6.47 -12.72 -14.73
CA GLY A 297 6.19 -14.11 -14.37
C GLY A 297 4.70 -14.49 -14.42
N VAL A 298 3.81 -13.57 -14.08
CA VAL A 298 2.34 -13.79 -14.20
C VAL A 298 1.75 -13.29 -15.53
N GLY A 299 2.58 -12.85 -16.48
CA GLY A 299 2.14 -12.38 -17.80
C GLY A 299 1.39 -11.04 -17.79
N MET A 300 1.59 -10.19 -16.77
CA MET A 300 1.08 -8.81 -16.75
C MET A 300 1.91 -7.91 -17.66
N LEU A 301 3.21 -8.13 -17.70
CA LEU A 301 4.15 -7.47 -18.60
C LEU A 301 4.80 -8.50 -19.53
N GLN A 302 5.18 -8.07 -20.72
CA GLN A 302 5.86 -8.95 -21.71
C GLN A 302 7.39 -8.80 -21.67
N LYS A 303 7.89 -7.74 -21.07
CA LYS A 303 9.32 -7.38 -20.98
C LYS A 303 9.55 -6.40 -19.84
N ASP A 304 10.82 -6.17 -19.52
CA ASP A 304 11.25 -5.13 -18.59
C ASP A 304 10.79 -3.73 -19.02
N VAL A 305 10.61 -2.87 -18.04
CA VAL A 305 10.17 -1.48 -18.19
C VAL A 305 11.22 -0.51 -17.66
N ASP A 306 11.23 0.70 -18.18
CA ASP A 306 12.14 1.76 -17.72
C ASP A 306 11.57 2.43 -16.45
N LEU A 307 11.79 1.78 -15.30
CA LEU A 307 11.34 2.27 -14.00
C LEU A 307 11.82 3.70 -13.69
N LYS A 308 13.01 4.12 -14.20
CA LYS A 308 13.52 5.47 -13.95
C LYS A 308 12.59 6.55 -14.52
N LYS A 309 11.91 6.25 -15.62
CA LYS A 309 10.92 7.16 -16.22
C LYS A 309 9.59 7.17 -15.48
N MET A 310 9.34 6.17 -14.62
CA MET A 310 8.08 6.02 -13.91
C MET A 310 8.10 6.63 -12.51
N VAL A 311 9.26 7.01 -11.98
CA VAL A 311 9.40 7.50 -10.61
C VAL A 311 9.72 9.00 -10.56
N ASP A 312 9.24 9.66 -9.52
CA ASP A 312 9.63 11.02 -9.13
C ASP A 312 9.69 11.14 -7.62
N SER A 313 10.90 11.12 -7.06
CA SER A 313 11.14 11.21 -5.61
C SER A 313 11.17 12.66 -5.07
N SER A 314 11.01 13.69 -5.90
CA SER A 314 11.16 15.11 -5.51
C SER A 314 10.10 15.59 -4.50
N PHE A 315 9.04 14.83 -4.31
CA PHE A 315 7.98 15.09 -3.33
C PHE A 315 8.22 14.44 -1.97
N LEU A 316 9.22 13.56 -1.87
CA LEU A 316 9.61 12.94 -0.61
C LEU A 316 10.41 13.93 0.27
N PRO A 317 10.45 13.72 1.60
CA PRO A 317 11.39 14.40 2.47
C PRO A 317 12.84 14.27 1.96
N PRO A 318 13.68 15.30 2.09
CA PRO A 318 15.01 15.36 1.43
C PRO A 318 15.93 14.15 1.70
N ASP A 319 15.86 13.57 2.89
CA ASP A 319 16.65 12.39 3.29
C ASP A 319 16.18 11.08 2.63
N LEU A 320 15.00 11.08 2.00
CA LEU A 320 14.41 9.93 1.29
C LEU A 320 14.51 10.03 -0.24
N GLN A 321 14.96 11.17 -0.77
CA GLN A 321 15.04 11.40 -2.23
C GLN A 321 16.22 10.69 -2.93
N LYS A 322 17.18 10.19 -2.14
CA LYS A 322 18.44 9.55 -2.63
C LYS A 322 18.35 8.04 -2.57
#